data_9b794855dd2ee3da8e1315f979a7f3c4
#
_entry.id   9b794855dd2ee3da8e1315f979a7f3c4
#
_cell.length_a   1.000
_cell.length_b   1.000
_cell.length_c   1.000
_cell.angle_alpha   90.00
_cell.angle_beta   90.00
_cell.angle_gamma   90.00
#
_symmetry.space_group_name_H-M   'P 1'
#
loop_
_entity.id
_entity.type
_entity.pdbx_description
1 polymer ?
#
loop_
_entity_poly.entity_id
_entity_poly.type
_entity_poly.pdbx_seq_one_letter_code
_entity_poly.pdbx_strand_id
1 'polypeptide(L)'
;MGAGNVGLAAARYLREYGTPFTIIDKDEPKDSGAAEFAQNIVLGDAADLNFLKSTLFFEASAVLITTHDDDINIFLTLYFRQLRPGVQILARANLESNVSMLHRAGADFVLSSSTMASMKLFNHLKRGHLYTMVEGLSAIRVKIPPKMVGKSLVNLQFRALTGCSVIALIQDGQTKINPSPFEPLPDNIDIIMVLTPEAEAKYMKYFNSGDSDDEKKEYA
;
A
#
# COMPACT_ATOMS: atom_id res chain seq x y z
N MET A 1 -0.06 14.06 -13.16
CA MET A 1 -1.13 15.06 -13.23
C MET A 1 -1.52 15.44 -11.81
N GLY A 2 -1.35 16.73 -11.43
CA GLY A 2 -1.51 17.24 -10.07
C GLY A 2 -0.17 17.43 -9.34
N ALA A 3 0.18 18.70 -9.04
CA ALA A 3 1.36 19.11 -8.27
C ALA A 3 1.05 19.31 -6.77
N GLY A 4 0.06 18.58 -6.25
CA GLY A 4 -0.25 18.53 -4.82
C GLY A 4 0.67 17.57 -4.05
N ASN A 5 0.41 17.40 -2.75
CA ASN A 5 1.24 16.59 -1.84
C ASN A 5 1.58 15.19 -2.37
N VAL A 6 0.61 14.48 -2.94
CA VAL A 6 0.82 13.12 -3.48
C VAL A 6 1.66 13.13 -4.74
N GLY A 7 1.37 14.07 -5.67
CA GLY A 7 2.12 14.22 -6.91
C GLY A 7 3.58 14.62 -6.67
N LEU A 8 3.83 15.58 -5.78
CA LEU A 8 5.19 16.00 -5.42
C LEU A 8 5.95 14.89 -4.65
N ALA A 9 5.27 14.13 -3.79
CA ALA A 9 5.89 12.98 -3.14
C ALA A 9 6.30 11.91 -4.17
N ALA A 10 5.44 11.59 -5.13
CA ALA A 10 5.77 10.67 -6.23
C ALA A 10 6.96 11.20 -7.07
N ALA A 11 6.99 12.50 -7.35
CA ALA A 11 8.07 13.14 -8.10
C ALA A 11 9.43 13.00 -7.38
N ARG A 12 9.47 13.10 -6.03
CA ARG A 12 10.70 12.87 -5.26
C ARG A 12 11.24 11.47 -5.47
N TYR A 13 10.39 10.45 -5.37
CA TYR A 13 10.79 9.07 -5.62
C TYR A 13 11.25 8.86 -7.07
N LEU A 14 10.51 9.37 -8.07
CA LEU A 14 10.91 9.25 -9.47
C LEU A 14 12.29 9.86 -9.74
N ARG A 15 12.57 11.03 -9.13
CA ARG A 15 13.89 11.68 -9.22
C ARG A 15 14.98 10.85 -8.53
N GLU A 16 14.71 10.33 -7.34
CA GLU A 16 15.65 9.50 -6.58
C GLU A 16 16.04 8.23 -7.35
N TYR A 17 15.08 7.63 -8.07
CA TYR A 17 15.32 6.48 -8.95
C TYR A 17 15.80 6.85 -10.36
N GLY A 18 16.06 8.13 -10.65
CA GLY A 18 16.53 8.57 -11.96
C GLY A 18 15.51 8.40 -13.09
N THR A 19 14.22 8.27 -12.76
CA THR A 19 13.15 8.10 -13.76
C THR A 19 12.70 9.48 -14.27
N PRO A 20 12.78 9.74 -15.59
CA PRO A 20 12.32 11.03 -16.14
C PRO A 20 10.82 11.19 -15.97
N PHE A 21 10.38 12.41 -15.65
CA PHE A 21 8.98 12.73 -15.46
C PHE A 21 8.67 14.20 -15.77
N THR A 22 7.39 14.45 -16.07
CA THR A 22 6.81 15.79 -16.20
C THR A 22 5.59 15.88 -15.28
N ILE A 23 5.49 16.95 -14.53
CA ILE A 23 4.32 17.25 -13.71
C ILE A 23 3.44 18.23 -14.49
N ILE A 24 2.18 17.91 -14.65
CA ILE A 24 1.20 18.81 -15.24
C ILE A 24 0.22 19.23 -14.16
N ASP A 25 0.04 20.53 -13.99
CA ASP A 25 -1.01 21.09 -13.13
C ASP A 25 -1.68 22.27 -13.83
N LYS A 26 -2.95 22.48 -13.52
CA LYS A 26 -3.73 23.59 -14.05
C LYS A 26 -3.35 24.92 -13.41
N ASP A 27 -3.01 24.85 -12.13
CA ASP A 27 -2.69 26.01 -11.29
C ASP A 27 -1.23 25.98 -10.87
N GLU A 28 -0.68 27.17 -10.54
CA GLU A 28 0.63 27.24 -9.90
C GLU A 28 0.61 26.52 -8.55
N PRO A 29 1.56 25.60 -8.33
CA PRO A 29 1.63 24.87 -7.05
C PRO A 29 1.84 25.83 -5.88
N LYS A 30 0.97 25.74 -4.88
CA LYS A 30 1.03 26.54 -3.65
C LYS A 30 2.04 25.99 -2.63
N ASP A 31 2.49 24.77 -2.82
CA ASP A 31 3.43 24.10 -1.92
C ASP A 31 4.87 24.58 -2.20
N SER A 32 5.55 25.03 -1.16
CA SER A 32 6.97 25.44 -1.24
C SER A 32 7.88 24.30 -1.74
N GLY A 33 7.51 23.05 -1.52
CA GLY A 33 8.19 21.87 -2.05
C GLY A 33 8.12 21.72 -3.56
N ALA A 34 7.24 22.44 -4.26
CA ALA A 34 7.16 22.41 -5.71
C ALA A 34 8.33 23.13 -6.39
N ALA A 35 8.97 24.07 -5.69
CA ALA A 35 10.11 24.83 -6.22
C ALA A 35 11.27 23.92 -6.63
N GLU A 36 11.48 22.80 -5.94
CA GLU A 36 12.51 21.82 -6.27
C GLU A 36 12.26 21.11 -7.62
N PHE A 37 11.04 21.17 -8.15
CA PHE A 37 10.60 20.55 -9.41
C PHE A 37 10.20 21.58 -10.48
N ALA A 38 10.53 22.86 -10.30
CA ALA A 38 10.10 23.92 -11.21
C ALA A 38 10.41 23.63 -12.70
N GLN A 39 11.54 22.97 -12.98
CA GLN A 39 11.93 22.58 -14.34
C GLN A 39 11.11 21.41 -14.91
N ASN A 40 10.42 20.66 -14.05
CA ASN A 40 9.60 19.51 -14.44
C ASN A 40 8.10 19.84 -14.46
N ILE A 41 7.71 21.04 -13.97
CA ILE A 41 6.31 21.45 -13.89
C ILE A 41 5.93 22.21 -15.17
N VAL A 42 4.87 21.77 -15.80
CA VAL A 42 4.24 22.43 -16.95
C VAL A 42 2.82 22.82 -16.55
N LEU A 43 2.53 24.11 -16.62
CA LEU A 43 1.20 24.63 -16.29
C LEU A 43 0.26 24.50 -17.48
N GLY A 44 -0.89 23.88 -17.27
CA GLY A 44 -1.92 23.72 -18.27
C GLY A 44 -2.99 22.71 -17.90
N ASP A 45 -4.06 22.73 -18.68
CA ASP A 45 -5.20 21.82 -18.46
C ASP A 45 -4.94 20.48 -19.13
N ALA A 46 -4.85 19.42 -18.32
CA ALA A 46 -4.68 18.05 -18.80
C ALA A 46 -5.90 17.54 -19.60
N ALA A 47 -7.02 18.25 -19.58
CA ALA A 47 -8.18 17.96 -20.42
C ALA A 47 -8.07 18.56 -21.84
N ASP A 48 -7.12 19.47 -22.07
CA ASP A 48 -6.89 20.06 -23.39
C ASP A 48 -5.94 19.19 -24.22
N LEU A 49 -6.48 18.61 -25.31
CA LEU A 49 -5.71 17.76 -26.22
C LEU A 49 -4.54 18.50 -26.90
N ASN A 50 -4.72 19.79 -27.26
CA ASN A 50 -3.66 20.56 -27.90
C ASN A 50 -2.52 20.84 -26.92
N PHE A 51 -2.86 21.11 -25.66
CA PHE A 51 -1.88 21.22 -24.60
C PHE A 51 -1.14 19.89 -24.38
N LEU A 52 -1.86 18.76 -24.28
CA LEU A 52 -1.22 17.45 -24.12
C LEU A 52 -0.29 17.10 -25.28
N LYS A 53 -0.63 17.47 -26.52
CA LYS A 53 0.25 17.29 -27.70
C LYS A 53 1.55 18.09 -27.62
N SER A 54 1.56 19.20 -26.89
CA SER A 54 2.76 20.02 -26.67
C SER A 54 3.65 19.48 -25.52
N THR A 55 3.18 18.49 -24.79
CA THR A 55 3.90 17.83 -23.69
C THR A 55 4.40 16.45 -24.11
N LEU A 56 5.17 15.79 -23.22
CA LEU A 56 5.63 14.41 -23.42
C LEU A 56 4.57 13.35 -23.09
N PHE A 57 3.28 13.71 -22.99
CA PHE A 57 2.20 12.79 -22.66
C PHE A 57 2.13 11.58 -23.58
N PHE A 58 2.30 11.79 -24.88
CA PHE A 58 2.21 10.71 -25.87
C PHE A 58 3.40 9.77 -25.87
N GLU A 59 4.51 10.16 -25.28
CA GLU A 59 5.74 9.35 -25.15
C GLU A 59 5.82 8.66 -23.76
N ALA A 60 5.03 9.11 -22.78
CA ALA A 60 5.07 8.59 -21.43
C ALA A 60 4.65 7.11 -21.39
N SER A 61 5.37 6.28 -20.68
CA SER A 61 5.02 4.87 -20.41
C SER A 61 3.90 4.72 -19.38
N ALA A 62 3.78 5.69 -18.47
CA ALA A 62 2.77 5.70 -17.42
C ALA A 62 2.25 7.11 -17.15
N VAL A 63 1.02 7.19 -16.66
CA VAL A 63 0.37 8.44 -16.21
C VAL A 63 -0.08 8.25 -14.77
N LEU A 64 0.32 9.20 -13.91
CA LEU A 64 -0.12 9.27 -12.53
C LEU A 64 -1.08 10.44 -12.34
N ILE A 65 -2.32 10.15 -11.94
CA ILE A 65 -3.40 11.12 -11.72
C ILE A 65 -3.61 11.27 -10.22
N THR A 66 -3.25 12.44 -9.67
CA THR A 66 -3.21 12.67 -8.21
C THR A 66 -3.90 13.96 -7.79
N THR A 67 -4.88 14.43 -8.57
CA THR A 67 -5.63 15.63 -8.17
C THR A 67 -6.43 15.35 -6.88
N HIS A 68 -6.92 16.40 -6.26
CA HIS A 68 -7.73 16.27 -5.04
C HIS A 68 -9.22 16.08 -5.32
N ASP A 69 -9.62 16.07 -6.60
CA ASP A 69 -11.00 15.93 -7.07
C ASP A 69 -11.18 14.59 -7.78
N ASP A 70 -12.02 13.72 -7.22
CA ASP A 70 -12.24 12.37 -7.75
C ASP A 70 -12.97 12.38 -9.09
N ASP A 71 -13.86 13.36 -9.33
CA ASP A 71 -14.58 13.47 -10.60
C ASP A 71 -13.60 13.81 -11.73
N ILE A 72 -12.65 14.72 -11.45
CA ILE A 72 -11.56 15.04 -12.36
C ILE A 72 -10.67 13.81 -12.58
N ASN A 73 -10.34 13.07 -11.53
CA ASN A 73 -9.51 11.87 -11.64
C ASN A 73 -10.19 10.80 -12.50
N ILE A 74 -11.50 10.57 -12.33
CA ILE A 74 -12.29 9.63 -13.13
C ILE A 74 -12.33 10.11 -14.60
N PHE A 75 -12.63 11.38 -14.83
CA PHE A 75 -12.66 11.95 -16.17
C PHE A 75 -11.31 11.82 -16.89
N LEU A 76 -10.21 12.23 -16.26
CA LEU A 76 -8.87 12.12 -16.84
C LEU A 76 -8.47 10.67 -17.10
N THR A 77 -8.83 9.74 -16.20
CA THR A 77 -8.59 8.31 -16.39
C THR A 77 -9.28 7.80 -17.66
N LEU A 78 -10.58 8.07 -17.81
CA LEU A 78 -11.34 7.69 -19.00
C LEU A 78 -10.76 8.34 -20.27
N TYR A 79 -10.48 9.63 -20.20
CA TYR A 79 -9.95 10.40 -21.31
C TYR A 79 -8.58 9.88 -21.78
N PHE A 80 -7.66 9.64 -20.86
CA PHE A 80 -6.33 9.11 -21.20
C PHE A 80 -6.40 7.68 -21.71
N ARG A 81 -7.27 6.85 -21.17
CA ARG A 81 -7.48 5.49 -21.67
C ARG A 81 -8.01 5.49 -23.11
N GLN A 82 -8.89 6.44 -23.46
CA GLN A 82 -9.35 6.62 -24.85
C GLN A 82 -8.24 7.12 -25.79
N LEU A 83 -7.43 8.09 -25.33
CA LEU A 83 -6.33 8.63 -26.13
C LEU A 83 -5.19 7.63 -26.33
N ARG A 84 -4.90 6.83 -25.32
CA ARG A 84 -3.79 5.87 -25.30
C ARG A 84 -4.21 4.57 -24.62
N PRO A 85 -4.81 3.62 -25.35
CA PRO A 85 -5.33 2.37 -24.77
C PRO A 85 -4.29 1.53 -24.03
N GLY A 86 -3.02 1.60 -24.37
CA GLY A 86 -1.93 0.82 -23.78
C GLY A 86 -1.10 1.54 -22.71
N VAL A 87 -1.40 2.82 -22.37
CA VAL A 87 -0.65 3.53 -21.33
C VAL A 87 -1.02 2.99 -19.95
N GLN A 88 -0.04 2.85 -19.06
CA GLN A 88 -0.31 2.50 -17.67
C GLN A 88 -0.90 3.72 -16.95
N ILE A 89 -2.06 3.55 -16.31
CA ILE A 89 -2.76 4.62 -15.59
C ILE A 89 -2.85 4.27 -14.11
N LEU A 90 -2.24 5.10 -13.28
CA LEU A 90 -2.36 5.05 -11.83
C LEU A 90 -3.18 6.25 -11.38
N ALA A 91 -4.27 6.04 -10.65
CA ALA A 91 -5.17 7.10 -10.22
C ALA A 91 -5.36 7.12 -8.71
N ARG A 92 -5.53 8.31 -8.16
CA ARG A 92 -5.88 8.52 -6.76
C ARG A 92 -7.39 8.58 -6.60
N ALA A 93 -7.90 7.88 -5.58
CA ALA A 93 -9.24 8.05 -5.03
C ALA A 93 -9.16 8.70 -3.65
N ASN A 94 -9.95 9.75 -3.41
CA ASN A 94 -10.12 10.32 -2.08
C ASN A 94 -11.20 9.58 -1.30
N LEU A 95 -12.28 9.19 -1.98
CA LEU A 95 -13.38 8.40 -1.43
C LEU A 95 -13.27 6.94 -1.87
N GLU A 96 -13.43 6.01 -0.93
CA GLU A 96 -13.42 4.57 -1.19
C GLU A 96 -14.48 4.15 -2.22
N SER A 97 -15.65 4.80 -2.20
CA SER A 97 -16.74 4.55 -3.15
C SER A 97 -16.33 4.76 -4.61
N ASN A 98 -15.32 5.58 -4.87
CA ASN A 98 -14.88 5.93 -6.23
C ASN A 98 -13.79 4.99 -6.77
N VAL A 99 -13.23 4.10 -5.95
CA VAL A 99 -12.22 3.11 -6.39
C VAL A 99 -12.74 2.26 -7.53
N SER A 100 -13.94 1.69 -7.39
CA SER A 100 -14.54 0.86 -8.44
C SER A 100 -14.86 1.64 -9.72
N MET A 101 -15.16 2.93 -9.60
CA MET A 101 -15.41 3.80 -10.76
C MET A 101 -14.12 4.08 -11.53
N LEU A 102 -13.01 4.35 -10.82
CA LEU A 102 -11.70 4.55 -11.45
C LEU A 102 -11.21 3.30 -12.18
N HIS A 103 -11.39 2.10 -11.60
CA HIS A 103 -11.08 0.86 -12.30
C HIS A 103 -11.93 0.68 -13.57
N ARG A 104 -13.24 0.94 -13.50
CA ARG A 104 -14.11 0.90 -14.69
C ARG A 104 -13.77 1.97 -15.73
N ALA A 105 -13.27 3.13 -15.30
CA ALA A 105 -12.77 4.16 -16.20
C ALA A 105 -11.47 3.76 -16.91
N GLY A 106 -10.80 2.70 -16.44
CA GLY A 106 -9.60 2.14 -17.06
C GLY A 106 -8.29 2.39 -16.30
N ALA A 107 -8.36 2.74 -15.02
CA ALA A 107 -7.14 2.77 -14.18
C ALA A 107 -6.62 1.35 -13.95
N ASP A 108 -5.32 1.15 -14.17
CA ASP A 108 -4.63 -0.12 -13.89
C ASP A 108 -4.37 -0.28 -12.39
N PHE A 109 -4.18 0.84 -11.69
CA PHE A 109 -4.00 0.87 -10.26
C PHE A 109 -4.71 2.08 -9.64
N VAL A 110 -5.40 1.86 -8.53
CA VAL A 110 -6.07 2.93 -7.77
C VAL A 110 -5.50 3.01 -6.36
N LEU A 111 -5.02 4.21 -6.01
CA LEU A 111 -4.53 4.54 -4.67
C LEU A 111 -5.66 5.17 -3.87
N SER A 112 -6.25 4.45 -2.91
CA SER A 112 -7.25 5.01 -1.99
C SER A 112 -6.58 5.70 -0.81
N SER A 113 -6.75 7.02 -0.72
CA SER A 113 -6.20 7.82 0.38
C SER A 113 -6.88 7.50 1.71
N SER A 114 -8.20 7.24 1.71
CA SER A 114 -8.97 6.89 2.90
C SER A 114 -8.58 5.52 3.45
N THR A 115 -8.45 4.51 2.59
CA THR A 115 -8.02 3.16 3.00
C THR A 115 -6.62 3.17 3.58
N MET A 116 -5.67 3.86 2.94
CA MET A 116 -4.30 3.97 3.45
C MET A 116 -4.23 4.67 4.81
N ALA A 117 -4.98 5.77 4.99
CA ALA A 117 -5.03 6.48 6.26
C ALA A 117 -5.65 5.60 7.36
N SER A 118 -6.76 4.93 7.06
CA SER A 118 -7.45 4.02 7.99
C SER A 118 -6.57 2.85 8.40
N MET A 119 -5.86 2.23 7.46
CA MET A 119 -4.89 1.17 7.75
C MET A 119 -3.75 1.65 8.65
N LYS A 120 -3.21 2.85 8.38
CA LYS A 120 -2.14 3.43 9.20
C LYS A 120 -2.60 3.69 10.63
N LEU A 121 -3.81 4.23 10.81
CA LEU A 121 -4.41 4.43 12.12
C LEU A 121 -4.68 3.10 12.83
N PHE A 122 -5.26 2.13 12.13
CA PHE A 122 -5.51 0.79 12.67
C PHE A 122 -4.23 0.10 13.13
N ASN A 123 -3.17 0.17 12.32
CA ASN A 123 -1.86 -0.38 12.66
C ASN A 123 -1.24 0.29 13.89
N HIS A 124 -1.54 1.56 14.13
CA HIS A 124 -1.07 2.28 15.31
C HIS A 124 -1.85 1.91 16.58
N LEU A 125 -3.14 1.60 16.43
CA LEU A 125 -4.01 1.22 17.55
C LEU A 125 -3.85 -0.24 17.96
N LYS A 126 -3.53 -1.14 17.04
CA LYS A 126 -3.28 -2.57 17.31
C LYS A 126 -1.78 -2.84 17.41
N ARG A 127 -1.40 -3.75 18.32
CA ARG A 127 0.00 -4.18 18.53
C ARG A 127 0.60 -4.96 17.36
N GLY A 128 -0.08 -5.03 16.21
CA GLY A 128 0.37 -5.67 14.97
C GLY A 128 0.42 -4.66 13.83
N HIS A 129 1.35 -4.83 12.90
CA HIS A 129 1.44 -4.01 11.70
C HIS A 129 0.90 -4.81 10.51
N LEU A 130 -0.26 -4.40 10.00
CA LEU A 130 -0.86 -4.96 8.79
C LEU A 130 -0.42 -4.13 7.57
N TYR A 131 0.19 -4.79 6.60
CA TYR A 131 0.57 -4.20 5.33
C TYR A 131 -0.13 -4.94 4.20
N THR A 132 -1.05 -4.28 3.48
CA THR A 132 -1.60 -4.84 2.25
C THR A 132 -0.53 -4.77 1.17
N MET A 133 -0.15 -5.93 0.63
CA MET A 133 0.87 -6.03 -0.43
C MET A 133 0.22 -5.88 -1.81
N VAL A 134 -0.87 -6.60 -2.03
CA VAL A 134 -1.72 -6.54 -3.22
C VAL A 134 -3.14 -6.89 -2.80
N GLU A 135 -4.13 -6.69 -3.68
CA GLU A 135 -5.50 -7.08 -3.40
C GLU A 135 -5.59 -8.58 -3.04
N GLY A 136 -6.21 -8.87 -1.90
CA GLY A 136 -6.33 -10.24 -1.38
C GLY A 136 -5.09 -10.82 -0.71
N LEU A 137 -3.97 -10.07 -0.59
CA LEU A 137 -2.76 -10.54 0.08
C LEU A 137 -2.19 -9.46 0.99
N SER A 138 -2.08 -9.78 2.28
CA SER A 138 -1.54 -8.89 3.31
C SER A 138 -0.33 -9.51 3.99
N ALA A 139 0.57 -8.66 4.49
CA ALA A 139 1.62 -9.06 5.42
C ALA A 139 1.32 -8.46 6.79
N ILE A 140 1.51 -9.26 7.85
CA ILE A 140 1.40 -8.76 9.23
C ILE A 140 2.70 -9.02 9.99
N ARG A 141 3.04 -8.06 10.84
CA ARG A 141 4.10 -8.20 11.83
C ARG A 141 3.47 -8.31 13.21
N VAL A 142 3.73 -9.38 13.91
CA VAL A 142 3.19 -9.64 15.26
C VAL A 142 4.28 -10.17 16.19
N LYS A 143 4.19 -9.83 17.46
CA LYS A 143 5.01 -10.47 18.49
C LYS A 143 4.69 -11.95 18.59
N ILE A 144 5.72 -12.77 18.79
CA ILE A 144 5.52 -14.21 19.00
C ILE A 144 4.70 -14.45 20.28
N PRO A 145 3.59 -15.19 20.18
CA PRO A 145 2.86 -15.58 21.37
C PRO A 145 3.65 -16.57 22.23
N PRO A 146 3.56 -16.49 23.57
CA PRO A 146 4.31 -17.38 24.48
C PRO A 146 4.15 -18.86 24.16
N LYS A 147 2.97 -19.29 23.72
CA LYS A 147 2.67 -20.69 23.36
C LYS A 147 3.47 -21.23 22.16
N MET A 148 4.10 -20.35 21.38
CA MET A 148 4.92 -20.73 20.22
C MET A 148 6.41 -20.78 20.54
N VAL A 149 6.85 -20.14 21.61
CA VAL A 149 8.25 -20.09 22.02
C VAL A 149 8.81 -21.50 22.24
N GLY A 150 10.00 -21.77 21.73
CA GLY A 150 10.67 -23.06 21.82
C GLY A 150 10.13 -24.17 20.91
N LYS A 151 9.06 -23.89 20.15
CA LYS A 151 8.47 -24.84 19.19
C LYS A 151 8.83 -24.47 17.77
N SER A 152 8.94 -25.45 16.88
CA SER A 152 9.14 -25.18 15.45
C SER A 152 7.79 -24.95 14.75
N LEU A 153 7.82 -24.23 13.60
CA LEU A 153 6.61 -23.98 12.79
C LEU A 153 5.97 -25.30 12.30
N VAL A 154 6.78 -26.34 12.07
CA VAL A 154 6.30 -27.67 11.69
C VAL A 154 5.57 -28.34 12.86
N ASN A 155 6.15 -28.33 14.06
CA ASN A 155 5.53 -28.92 15.25
C ASN A 155 4.22 -28.21 15.62
N LEU A 156 4.12 -26.93 15.34
CA LEU A 156 2.90 -26.14 15.53
C LEU A 156 1.85 -26.39 14.45
N GLN A 157 2.19 -27.09 13.38
CA GLN A 157 1.35 -27.20 12.17
C GLN A 157 0.84 -25.82 11.72
N PHE A 158 1.67 -24.77 11.88
CA PHE A 158 1.25 -23.39 11.84
C PHE A 158 0.51 -23.04 10.55
N ARG A 159 1.10 -23.39 9.38
CA ARG A 159 0.49 -23.13 8.09
C ARG A 159 -0.82 -23.89 7.87
N ALA A 160 -0.89 -25.15 8.34
CA ALA A 160 -2.09 -25.96 8.17
C ALA A 160 -3.27 -25.44 8.99
N LEU A 161 -3.00 -24.93 10.21
CA LEU A 161 -4.02 -24.44 11.13
C LEU A 161 -4.48 -23.03 10.82
N THR A 162 -3.55 -22.14 10.39
CA THR A 162 -3.84 -20.72 10.18
C THR A 162 -4.00 -20.31 8.72
N GLY A 163 -3.40 -21.06 7.79
CA GLY A 163 -3.29 -20.67 6.39
C GLY A 163 -2.20 -19.59 6.14
N CYS A 164 -1.51 -19.13 7.20
CA CYS A 164 -0.48 -18.10 7.10
C CYS A 164 0.87 -18.69 6.74
N SER A 165 1.70 -17.94 6.01
CA SER A 165 3.09 -18.29 5.72
C SER A 165 4.03 -17.32 6.41
N VAL A 166 4.88 -17.81 7.31
CA VAL A 166 5.94 -17.01 7.95
C VAL A 166 7.06 -16.78 6.94
N ILE A 167 7.37 -15.49 6.69
CA ILE A 167 8.39 -15.09 5.71
C ILE A 167 9.64 -14.49 6.35
N ALA A 168 9.53 -13.98 7.59
CA ALA A 168 10.69 -13.47 8.30
C ALA A 168 10.49 -13.54 9.82
N LEU A 169 11.62 -13.57 10.56
CA LEU A 169 11.72 -13.36 11.99
C LEU A 169 12.57 -12.11 12.24
N ILE A 170 12.16 -11.30 13.21
CA ILE A 170 12.91 -10.11 13.64
C ILE A 170 13.28 -10.29 15.10
N GLN A 171 14.58 -10.24 15.40
CA GLN A 171 15.13 -10.31 16.74
C GLN A 171 16.22 -9.25 16.90
N ASP A 172 16.14 -8.42 17.93
CA ASP A 172 17.14 -7.38 18.24
C ASP A 172 17.52 -6.48 17.04
N GLY A 173 16.52 -6.15 16.22
CA GLY A 173 16.70 -5.32 15.02
C GLY A 173 17.27 -6.05 13.79
N GLN A 174 17.64 -7.32 13.94
CA GLN A 174 18.08 -8.16 12.83
C GLN A 174 16.90 -8.92 12.22
N THR A 175 16.85 -8.97 10.87
CA THR A 175 15.80 -9.69 10.14
C THR A 175 16.36 -10.96 9.51
N LYS A 176 15.84 -12.12 9.91
CA LYS A 176 16.09 -13.41 9.26
C LYS A 176 14.97 -13.71 8.30
N ILE A 177 15.23 -13.56 7.00
CA ILE A 177 14.25 -13.87 5.93
C ILE A 177 14.25 -15.38 5.67
N ASN A 178 13.07 -15.93 5.33
CA ASN A 178 12.87 -17.34 5.03
C ASN A 178 13.42 -18.28 6.12
N PRO A 179 12.91 -18.15 7.37
CA PRO A 179 13.40 -18.97 8.49
C PRO A 179 13.12 -20.46 8.25
N SER A 180 14.01 -21.29 8.74
CA SER A 180 13.80 -22.76 8.70
C SER A 180 12.54 -23.13 9.49
N PRO A 181 11.59 -23.87 8.89
CA PRO A 181 10.39 -24.28 9.61
C PRO A 181 10.63 -25.35 10.68
N PHE A 182 11.82 -25.92 10.74
CA PHE A 182 12.22 -26.97 11.68
C PHE A 182 12.94 -26.41 12.94
N GLU A 183 13.45 -25.19 12.87
CA GLU A 183 14.14 -24.56 14.01
C GLU A 183 13.12 -24.10 15.07
N PRO A 184 13.45 -24.27 16.37
CA PRO A 184 12.64 -23.71 17.45
C PRO A 184 12.61 -22.18 17.37
N LEU A 185 11.42 -21.61 17.57
CA LEU A 185 11.23 -20.17 17.58
C LEU A 185 11.80 -19.57 18.87
N PRO A 186 12.72 -18.60 18.79
CA PRO A 186 13.25 -17.93 19.98
C PRO A 186 12.19 -17.13 20.72
N ASP A 187 12.47 -16.79 21.97
CA ASP A 187 11.66 -15.83 22.72
C ASP A 187 11.91 -14.38 22.24
N ASN A 188 10.95 -13.52 22.51
CA ASN A 188 11.03 -12.06 22.22
C ASN A 188 11.36 -11.70 20.78
N ILE A 189 10.77 -12.43 19.83
CA ILE A 189 10.86 -12.13 18.40
C ILE A 189 9.54 -11.60 17.85
N ASP A 190 9.64 -10.83 16.76
CA ASP A 190 8.49 -10.55 15.92
C ASP A 190 8.51 -11.49 14.69
N ILE A 191 7.34 -11.97 14.32
CA ILE A 191 7.15 -12.76 13.10
C ILE A 191 6.51 -11.87 12.03
N ILE A 192 7.03 -11.95 10.81
CA ILE A 192 6.35 -11.41 9.63
C ILE A 192 5.76 -12.58 8.88
N MET A 193 4.46 -12.52 8.63
CA MET A 193 3.75 -13.55 7.87
C MET A 193 2.88 -12.94 6.79
N VAL A 194 2.67 -13.70 5.72
CA VAL A 194 1.77 -13.36 4.61
C VAL A 194 0.50 -14.19 4.76
N LEU A 195 -0.65 -13.55 4.49
CA LEU A 195 -1.97 -14.15 4.68
C LEU A 195 -3.01 -13.55 3.72
N THR A 196 -4.05 -14.33 3.44
CA THR A 196 -5.28 -13.88 2.79
C THR A 196 -6.31 -13.45 3.84
N PRO A 197 -7.40 -12.76 3.46
CA PRO A 197 -8.48 -12.41 4.41
C PRO A 197 -9.06 -13.62 5.15
N GLU A 198 -9.18 -14.77 4.48
CA GLU A 198 -9.67 -16.01 5.11
C GLU A 198 -8.65 -16.57 6.11
N ALA A 199 -7.35 -16.47 5.80
CA ALA A 199 -6.28 -16.89 6.69
C ALA A 199 -6.18 -15.95 7.90
N GLU A 200 -6.44 -14.64 7.72
CA GLU A 200 -6.50 -13.68 8.82
C GLU A 200 -7.58 -14.06 9.85
N ALA A 201 -8.76 -14.38 9.39
CA ALA A 201 -9.85 -14.82 10.27
C ALA A 201 -9.49 -16.11 11.06
N LYS A 202 -8.82 -17.08 10.41
CA LYS A 202 -8.34 -18.32 11.06
C LYS A 202 -7.23 -18.01 12.07
N TYR A 203 -6.30 -17.14 11.70
CA TYR A 203 -5.20 -16.73 12.58
C TYR A 203 -5.73 -16.05 13.85
N MET A 204 -6.64 -15.08 13.70
CA MET A 204 -7.27 -14.41 14.84
C MET A 204 -7.99 -15.39 15.76
N LYS A 205 -8.71 -16.37 15.20
CA LYS A 205 -9.36 -17.42 15.97
C LYS A 205 -8.34 -18.31 16.71
N TYR A 206 -7.24 -18.67 16.05
CA TYR A 206 -6.18 -19.50 16.65
C TYR A 206 -5.50 -18.81 17.82
N PHE A 207 -5.35 -17.47 17.79
CA PHE A 207 -4.68 -16.72 18.86
C PHE A 207 -5.65 -16.26 19.95
N ASN A 208 -6.88 -15.85 19.62
CA ASN A 208 -7.86 -15.44 20.64
C ASN A 208 -8.42 -16.61 21.48
N SER A 209 -8.31 -17.84 21.00
CA SER A 209 -8.65 -19.02 21.81
C SER A 209 -7.65 -19.33 22.93
N GLY A 210 -6.56 -18.57 23.03
CA GLY A 210 -5.54 -18.73 24.08
C GLY A 210 -5.58 -17.67 25.20
N ASP A 211 -6.22 -16.50 24.96
CA ASP A 211 -6.24 -15.41 25.94
C ASP A 211 -7.42 -15.51 26.95
N SER A 212 -8.40 -16.40 26.70
CA SER A 212 -9.56 -16.54 27.59
C SER A 212 -9.30 -17.31 28.89
N ASP A 213 -8.14 -17.96 29.03
CA ASP A 213 -7.81 -18.73 30.25
C ASP A 213 -6.89 -17.97 31.22
N ASP A 214 -6.16 -16.94 30.77
CA ASP A 214 -5.25 -16.18 31.64
C ASP A 214 -5.90 -14.95 32.29
N GLU A 215 -6.92 -14.33 31.65
CA GLU A 215 -7.65 -13.20 32.27
C GLU A 215 -8.58 -13.61 33.45
N LYS A 216 -8.90 -14.89 33.61
CA LYS A 216 -9.71 -15.37 34.74
C LYS A 216 -8.91 -15.64 36.02
N LYS A 217 -7.56 -15.57 35.96
CA LYS A 217 -6.71 -15.81 37.14
C LYS A 217 -6.24 -14.53 37.83
N GLU A 218 -6.47 -13.35 37.27
CA GLU A 218 -6.00 -12.10 37.88
C GLU A 218 -7.08 -11.32 38.66
N TYR A 219 -8.32 -11.85 38.73
CA TYR A 219 -9.45 -11.29 39.50
C TYR A 219 -10.15 -12.34 40.39
N ALA A 220 -9.39 -13.30 40.94
CA ALA A 220 -9.90 -14.20 41.96
C ALA A 220 -9.08 -14.07 43.24
#